data_99b47edae05ad949113b7c4869785f24
#
_entry.id   99b47edae05ad949113b7c4869785f24
#
_cell.length_a   1.000
_cell.length_b   1.000
_cell.length_c   1.000
_cell.angle_alpha   90.00
_cell.angle_beta   90.00
_cell.angle_gamma   90.00
#
_symmetry.space_group_name_H-M   'P 1'
#
loop_
_entity.id
_entity.type
_entity.pdbx_description
1 polymer ?
#
loop_
_entity_poly.entity_id
_entity_poly.type
_entity_poly.pdbx_seq_one_letter_code
_entity_poly.pdbx_strand_id
1 'polypeptide(L)' 'MKKKFVLFGAGGYVAPKHLKAIKDTNNELVASYDVTDSVGILDSYFPNAKFFTDETKILRYIDKCNLNKKSKIDYLAICT' A
#
# COMPACT_ATOMS: atom_id res chain seq x y z
N MET A 1 -16.96 -1.73 7.07
CA MET A 1 -15.68 -2.31 7.52
C MET A 1 -14.58 -1.98 6.50
N LYS A 2 -13.48 -1.43 6.96
CA LYS A 2 -12.37 -1.05 6.08
C LYS A 2 -11.61 -2.28 5.59
N LYS A 3 -11.34 -2.34 4.29
CA LYS A 3 -10.44 -3.33 3.70
C LYS A 3 -9.00 -2.80 3.74
N LYS A 4 -8.06 -3.71 3.92
CA LYS A 4 -6.65 -3.38 4.00
C LYS A 4 -5.95 -3.70 2.69
N PHE A 5 -5.34 -2.68 2.10
CA PHE A 5 -4.68 -2.77 0.80
C PHE A 5 -3.18 -2.64 0.94
N VAL A 6 -2.46 -3.33 0.06
CA VAL A 6 -1.04 -3.09 -0.19
C VAL A 6 -0.91 -2.75 -1.66
N LEU A 7 -0.13 -1.71 -1.99
CA LEU A 7 0.04 -1.22 -3.34
C LEU A 7 1.48 -1.39 -3.80
N PHE A 8 1.68 -2.09 -4.92
CA PHE A 8 2.98 -2.20 -5.57
C PHE A 8 3.04 -1.21 -6.73
N GLY A 9 4.09 -0.40 -6.78
CA GLY A 9 4.25 0.60 -7.83
C GLY A 9 3.66 1.95 -7.46
N ALA A 10 3.89 2.41 -6.22
CA ALA A 10 3.36 3.68 -5.73
C ALA A 10 3.80 4.88 -6.56
N GLY A 11 4.98 4.80 -7.19
CA GLY A 11 5.48 5.84 -8.09
C GLY A 11 5.03 5.68 -9.52
N GLY A 12 4.20 4.69 -9.83
CA GLY A 12 3.70 4.43 -11.18
C GLY A 12 2.72 5.49 -11.63
N TYR A 13 2.53 5.56 -12.94
CA TYR A 13 1.70 6.57 -13.57
C TYR A 13 0.23 6.51 -13.14
N VAL A 14 -0.28 5.32 -12.89
CA VAL A 14 -1.69 5.13 -12.52
C VAL A 14 -1.91 5.03 -11.00
N ALA A 15 -0.83 5.03 -10.22
CA ALA A 15 -0.94 4.89 -8.77
C ALA A 15 -1.84 5.95 -8.12
N PRO A 16 -1.80 7.24 -8.51
CA PRO A 16 -2.68 8.23 -7.91
C PRO A 16 -4.16 7.89 -8.01
N LYS A 17 -4.57 7.29 -9.11
CA LYS A 17 -5.97 6.89 -9.30
C LYS A 17 -6.35 5.78 -8.33
N HIS A 18 -5.46 4.81 -8.12
CA HIS A 18 -5.70 3.73 -7.16
C HIS A 18 -5.73 4.24 -5.72
N LEU A 19 -4.80 5.13 -5.38
CA LEU A 19 -4.75 5.73 -4.04
C LEU A 19 -6.05 6.49 -3.75
N LYS A 20 -6.50 7.28 -4.70
CA LYS A 20 -7.75 8.03 -4.57
C LYS A 20 -8.95 7.09 -4.39
N ALA A 21 -9.02 6.03 -5.20
CA ALA A 21 -10.11 5.07 -5.12
C ALA A 21 -10.14 4.36 -3.76
N ILE A 22 -8.99 3.96 -3.24
CA ILE A 22 -8.90 3.32 -1.94
C ILE A 22 -9.40 4.28 -0.85
N LYS A 23 -8.98 5.55 -0.91
CA LYS A 23 -9.39 6.55 0.05
C LYS A 23 -10.87 6.89 -0.04
N ASP A 24 -11.38 7.08 -1.26
CA ASP A 24 -12.78 7.47 -1.48
C ASP A 24 -13.75 6.37 -1.07
N THR A 25 -13.35 5.11 -1.15
CA THR A 25 -14.17 3.97 -0.71
C THR A 25 -14.00 3.68 0.78
N ASN A 26 -13.30 4.56 1.50
CA ASN A 26 -13.09 4.46 2.94
C ASN A 26 -12.34 3.18 3.34
N ASN A 27 -11.40 2.76 2.52
CA ASN A 27 -10.51 1.65 2.81
C ASN A 27 -9.15 2.17 3.30
N GLU A 28 -8.28 1.27 3.72
CA GLU A 28 -7.00 1.61 4.31
C GLU A 28 -5.86 1.09 3.45
N LEU A 29 -4.87 1.95 3.18
CA LEU A 29 -3.60 1.52 2.59
C LEU A 29 -2.63 1.26 3.73
N VAL A 30 -2.23 0.01 3.90
CA VAL A 30 -1.35 -0.41 5.00
C VAL A 30 0.11 -0.20 4.63
N ALA A 31 0.48 -0.53 3.41
CA ALA A 31 1.86 -0.44 2.95
C ALA A 31 1.92 -0.25 1.44
N SER A 32 3.05 0.24 0.97
CA SER A 32 3.29 0.44 -0.45
C SER A 32 4.75 0.16 -0.78
N TYR A 33 5.00 -0.24 -2.01
CA TYR A 33 6.33 -0.54 -2.52
C TYR A 33 6.57 0.12 -3.86
N ASP A 34 7.76 0.68 -4.04
CA ASP A 34 8.25 1.14 -5.34
C ASP A 34 9.78 1.11 -5.32
N VAL A 35 10.37 0.87 -6.48
CA VAL A 35 11.83 0.86 -6.61
C VAL A 35 12.42 2.26 -6.45
N THR A 36 11.63 3.29 -6.66
CA THR A 36 12.04 4.68 -6.47
C THR A 36 11.41 5.24 -5.20
N ASP A 37 12.08 6.23 -4.60
CA ASP A 37 11.62 6.88 -3.39
C ASP A 37 10.58 7.94 -3.75
N SER A 38 9.34 7.51 -3.96
CA SER A 38 8.24 8.37 -4.41
C SER A 38 7.17 8.54 -3.34
N VAL A 39 7.59 8.87 -2.12
CA VAL A 39 6.68 8.94 -0.96
C VAL A 39 5.76 10.16 -0.97
N GLY A 40 6.10 11.21 -1.72
CA GLY A 40 5.33 12.45 -1.69
C GLY A 40 3.85 12.27 -1.98
N ILE A 41 3.52 11.53 -3.05
CA ILE A 41 2.14 11.30 -3.41
C ILE A 41 1.43 10.37 -2.41
N LEU A 42 2.17 9.41 -1.87
CA LEU A 42 1.64 8.51 -0.87
C LEU A 42 1.23 9.27 0.39
N ASP A 43 2.08 10.21 0.84
CA ASP A 43 1.80 11.04 2.00
C ASP A 43 0.55 11.90 1.83
N SER A 44 0.23 12.29 0.60
CA SER A 44 -0.95 13.09 0.30
C SER A 44 -2.25 12.33 0.58
N TYR A 45 -2.24 11.02 0.39
CA TYR A 45 -3.44 10.19 0.55
C TYR A 45 -3.41 9.35 1.82
N PHE A 46 -2.27 8.77 2.15
CA PHE A 46 -2.14 7.85 3.29
C PHE A 46 -0.83 8.10 4.03
N PRO A 47 -0.77 9.16 4.86
CA PRO A 47 0.47 9.50 5.56
C PRO A 47 0.94 8.44 6.56
N ASN A 48 0.04 7.56 7.00
CA ASN A 48 0.38 6.50 7.95
C ASN A 48 0.76 5.18 7.31
N ALA A 49 0.67 5.08 5.99
CA ALA A 49 1.07 3.86 5.28
C ALA A 49 2.60 3.70 5.31
N LYS A 50 3.06 2.46 5.47
CA LYS A 50 4.49 2.17 5.42
C LYS A 50 4.95 2.09 3.98
N PHE A 51 6.13 2.64 3.70
CA PHE A 51 6.70 2.64 2.36
C PHE A 51 7.98 1.83 2.33
N PHE A 52 8.13 1.00 1.30
CA PHE A 52 9.29 0.14 1.12
C PHE A 52 9.88 0.33 -0.27
N THR A 53 11.21 0.32 -0.36
CA THR A 53 11.93 0.30 -1.64
C THR A 53 12.59 -1.05 -1.90
N ASP A 54 12.47 -2.00 -0.97
CA ASP A 54 13.01 -3.34 -1.07
C ASP A 54 11.87 -4.34 -1.08
N GLU A 55 11.77 -5.08 -2.19
CA GLU A 55 10.69 -6.06 -2.38
C GLU A 55 10.68 -7.13 -1.28
N THR A 56 11.86 -7.60 -0.87
CA THR A 56 11.95 -8.60 0.18
C THR A 56 11.37 -8.09 1.50
N LYS A 57 11.62 -6.83 1.82
CA LYS A 57 11.13 -6.24 3.06
C LYS A 57 9.62 -6.12 3.08
N ILE A 58 9.01 -5.70 1.97
CA ILE A 58 7.56 -5.57 1.93
C ILE A 58 6.89 -6.95 1.96
N LEU A 59 7.46 -7.95 1.32
CA LEU A 59 6.92 -9.31 1.36
C LEU A 59 6.95 -9.87 2.78
N ARG A 60 8.03 -9.64 3.51
CA ARG A 60 8.11 -10.03 4.93
C ARG A 60 7.09 -9.30 5.78
N TYR A 61 6.86 -8.03 5.50
CA TYR A 61 5.87 -7.25 6.22
C TYR A 61 4.46 -7.77 5.98
N ILE A 62 4.14 -8.12 4.74
CA ILE A 62 2.84 -8.70 4.38
C ILE A 62 2.64 -10.03 5.11
N ASP A 63 3.65 -10.90 5.13
CA ASP A 63 3.57 -12.17 5.85
C ASP A 63 3.31 -11.95 7.34
N LYS A 64 4.01 -10.99 7.93
CA LYS A 64 3.83 -10.65 9.34
C LYS A 64 2.40 -10.15 9.62
N CYS A 65 1.85 -9.31 8.74
CA CYS A 65 0.48 -8.83 8.88
C CYS A 65 -0.52 -9.97 8.78
N ASN A 66 -0.29 -10.92 7.89
CA ASN A 66 -1.21 -12.03 7.65
C ASN A 66 -1.21 -13.08 8.78
N LEU A 67 -0.21 -13.06 9.65
CA LEU A 67 -0.20 -13.92 10.84
C LEU A 67 -1.21 -13.48 11.89
N ASN A 68 -1.67 -12.23 11.81
CA ASN A 68 -2.63 -11.67 12.76
C ASN A 68 -3.93 -11.36 12.03
N LYS A 69 -5.04 -11.94 12.47
CA LYS A 69 -6.34 -11.76 11.83
C LYS A 69 -6.77 -10.29 11.77
N LYS A 70 -6.38 -9.48 12.75
CA LYS A 70 -6.75 -8.07 12.83
C LYS A 70 -6.00 -7.21 11.82
N SER A 71 -4.81 -7.63 11.41
CA SER A 71 -3.97 -6.88 10.47
C SER A 71 -3.82 -7.56 9.12
N LYS A 72 -4.61 -8.58 8.85
CA LYS A 72 -4.54 -9.33 7.59
C LYS A 72 -4.79 -8.42 6.39
N ILE A 73 -3.95 -8.58 5.36
CA ILE A 73 -4.10 -7.84 4.11
C ILE A 73 -5.23 -8.47 3.29
N ASP A 74 -6.18 -7.65 2.86
CA ASP A 74 -7.33 -8.10 2.07
C ASP A 74 -7.05 -8.11 0.58
N TYR A 75 -6.34 -7.09 0.09
CA TYR A 75 -6.06 -6.94 -1.34
C TYR A 75 -4.65 -6.47 -1.61
N LEU A 76 -4.09 -6.95 -2.71
CA LEU A 76 -2.80 -6.52 -3.24
C LEU A 76 -3.05 -5.91 -4.62
N ALA A 77 -2.74 -4.64 -4.79
CA ALA A 77 -2.87 -3.95 -6.06
C ALA A 77 -1.49 -3.73 -6.68
N ILE A 78 -1.37 -4.00 -7.98
CA ILE A 78 -0.12 -3.84 -8.72
C ILE A 78 -0.34 -2.79 -9.81
N CYS A 79 0.45 -1.72 -9.76
CA CYS A 79 0.34 -0.55 -10.65
C CYS A 79 1.59 -0.36 -11.51
N THR A 80 2.30 -1.42 -11.82
CA THR A 80 3.50 -1.34 -12.66
C THR A 80 3.19 -1.53 -14.13
#